data_989c69ccf2b862ba05c1efbf856342bb
#
_entry.id   989c69ccf2b862ba05c1efbf856342bb
#
_cell.length_a   1.000
_cell.length_b   1.000
_cell.length_c   1.000
_cell.angle_alpha   90.00
_cell.angle_beta   90.00
_cell.angle_gamma   90.00
#
_symmetry.space_group_name_H-M   'P 1'
#
loop_
_entity.id
_entity.type
_entity.pdbx_description
1 polymer ?
#
loop_
_entity_poly.entity_id
_entity_poly.type
_entity_poly.pdbx_seq_one_letter_code
_entity_poly.pdbx_strand_id
1 'polypeptide(L)'
;IYSTILFTEFMERKLNIIDCPGSDDFCGSLFSAFKVGDVGVMVFNAQNGWEVGSEIQARYSRELSKPLIGVINQLDAEKANFEGTVESIRAASRVKPVIVQYPVNQGPGFNAFIDVLMMKLYRFKDENGTREELDIPAEEMERATELNRELVEMAAENDEALMELYFEKGTLTQDDIRSGLKIGLSRREVMPLFCTSGKRDVGTKRLMEFIINVAPGPLKAPKFLSTEGEEIAADETQPAVAFVFKSQ
;
A
#
# COMPACT_ATOMS: atom_id res chain seq x y z
N ILE A 1 -17.84 -18.96 2.06
CA ILE A 1 -17.47 -17.52 2.03
C ILE A 1 -16.62 -17.31 0.79
N TYR A 2 -16.92 -16.29 0.00
CA TYR A 2 -16.25 -15.98 -1.26
C TYR A 2 -15.73 -14.56 -1.23
N SER A 3 -14.74 -14.25 -2.07
CA SER A 3 -14.30 -12.87 -2.30
C SER A 3 -15.46 -12.01 -2.85
N THR A 4 -15.50 -10.75 -2.45
CA THR A 4 -16.49 -9.77 -2.92
C THR A 4 -15.84 -8.82 -3.92
N ILE A 5 -16.50 -8.57 -5.05
CA ILE A 5 -16.01 -7.64 -6.06
C ILE A 5 -16.75 -6.32 -5.90
N LEU A 6 -16.00 -5.28 -5.69
CA LEU A 6 -16.47 -3.90 -5.49
C LEU A 6 -15.73 -2.98 -6.46
N PHE A 7 -16.21 -1.76 -6.61
CA PHE A 7 -15.46 -0.69 -7.26
C PHE A 7 -15.79 0.67 -6.65
N THR A 8 -14.88 1.60 -6.83
CA THR A 8 -15.11 3.02 -6.54
C THR A 8 -14.46 3.88 -7.62
N GLU A 9 -15.01 5.07 -7.82
CA GLU A 9 -14.41 6.08 -8.69
C GLU A 9 -13.79 7.17 -7.82
N PHE A 10 -12.52 7.46 -8.05
CA PHE A 10 -11.79 8.46 -7.29
C PHE A 10 -10.70 9.09 -8.18
N MET A 11 -10.57 10.41 -8.16
CA MET A 11 -9.64 11.17 -9.01
C MET A 11 -9.70 10.77 -10.49
N GLU A 12 -10.92 10.67 -11.03
CA GLU A 12 -11.19 10.27 -12.43
C GLU A 12 -10.62 8.88 -12.82
N ARG A 13 -10.37 8.04 -11.83
CA ARG A 13 -9.92 6.65 -12.00
C ARG A 13 -10.89 5.70 -11.36
N LYS A 14 -11.08 4.56 -12.00
CA LYS A 14 -11.85 3.44 -11.44
C LYS A 14 -10.91 2.51 -10.71
N LEU A 15 -11.16 2.29 -9.42
CA LEU A 15 -10.49 1.28 -8.60
C LEU A 15 -11.43 0.08 -8.49
N ASN A 16 -11.02 -1.06 -9.04
CA ASN A 16 -11.70 -2.34 -8.82
C ASN A 16 -11.08 -2.99 -7.59
N ILE A 17 -11.91 -3.42 -6.66
CA ILE A 17 -11.49 -3.96 -5.37
C ILE A 17 -12.02 -5.38 -5.27
N ILE A 18 -11.14 -6.33 -4.94
CA ILE A 18 -11.50 -7.70 -4.63
C ILE A 18 -11.25 -7.90 -3.14
N ASP A 19 -12.31 -7.83 -2.35
CA ASP A 19 -12.25 -8.08 -0.91
C ASP A 19 -12.22 -9.58 -0.65
N CYS A 20 -11.12 -10.05 -0.08
CA CYS A 20 -10.87 -11.47 0.17
C CYS A 20 -11.13 -11.82 1.64
N PRO A 21 -11.70 -13.01 1.92
CA PRO A 21 -11.83 -13.50 3.29
C PRO A 21 -10.46 -13.57 3.98
N GLY A 22 -10.38 -13.08 5.22
CA GLY A 22 -9.16 -13.08 6.01
C GLY A 22 -8.82 -14.39 6.71
N SER A 23 -9.75 -15.36 6.74
CA SER A 23 -9.51 -16.68 7.37
C SER A 23 -8.70 -17.59 6.44
N ASP A 24 -7.77 -18.33 7.02
CA ASP A 24 -6.86 -19.26 6.33
C ASP A 24 -7.61 -20.36 5.55
N ASP A 25 -8.81 -20.73 5.99
CA ASP A 25 -9.67 -21.72 5.31
C ASP A 25 -10.10 -21.28 3.90
N PHE A 26 -10.02 -19.98 3.59
CA PHE A 26 -10.48 -19.42 2.33
C PHE A 26 -9.33 -18.93 1.42
N CYS A 27 -8.12 -19.41 1.64
CA CYS A 27 -6.92 -19.01 0.91
C CYS A 27 -7.01 -19.22 -0.62
N GLY A 28 -7.84 -20.15 -1.10
CA GLY A 28 -8.10 -20.33 -2.55
C GLY A 28 -8.73 -19.10 -3.22
N SER A 29 -9.62 -18.40 -2.52
CA SER A 29 -10.21 -17.14 -3.01
C SER A 29 -9.15 -16.04 -3.12
N LEU A 30 -8.24 -15.96 -2.16
CA LEU A 30 -7.12 -15.03 -2.16
C LEU A 30 -6.17 -15.30 -3.34
N PHE A 31 -5.81 -16.56 -3.59
CA PHE A 31 -4.96 -16.93 -4.71
C PHE A 31 -5.57 -16.53 -6.07
N SER A 32 -6.88 -16.77 -6.24
CA SER A 32 -7.61 -16.38 -7.45
C SER A 32 -7.64 -14.86 -7.63
N ALA A 33 -7.84 -14.10 -6.54
CA ALA A 33 -7.82 -12.64 -6.56
C ALA A 33 -6.44 -12.10 -6.94
N PHE A 34 -5.36 -12.64 -6.37
CA PHE A 34 -3.99 -12.24 -6.71
C PHE A 34 -3.64 -12.51 -8.17
N LYS A 35 -4.21 -13.54 -8.80
CA LYS A 35 -3.98 -13.78 -10.25
C LYS A 35 -4.40 -12.61 -11.12
N VAL A 36 -5.49 -11.95 -10.78
CA VAL A 36 -6.08 -10.87 -11.60
C VAL A 36 -5.85 -9.47 -11.06
N GLY A 37 -5.53 -9.33 -9.76
CA GLY A 37 -5.21 -8.03 -9.16
C GLY A 37 -3.85 -7.50 -9.62
N ASP A 38 -3.71 -6.18 -9.74
CA ASP A 38 -2.45 -5.51 -10.09
C ASP A 38 -1.56 -5.31 -8.86
N VAL A 39 -2.15 -5.08 -7.70
CA VAL A 39 -1.49 -4.85 -6.41
C VAL A 39 -2.28 -5.48 -5.28
N GLY A 40 -1.60 -6.05 -4.30
CA GLY A 40 -2.20 -6.52 -3.06
C GLY A 40 -2.16 -5.45 -1.97
N VAL A 41 -3.26 -5.28 -1.26
CA VAL A 41 -3.31 -4.47 -0.04
C VAL A 41 -3.41 -5.40 1.16
N MET A 42 -2.31 -5.51 1.92
CA MET A 42 -2.27 -6.30 3.15
C MET A 42 -2.72 -5.45 4.32
N VAL A 43 -3.79 -5.87 4.98
CA VAL A 43 -4.36 -5.17 6.13
C VAL A 43 -3.91 -5.84 7.42
N PHE A 44 -3.06 -5.15 8.18
CA PHE A 44 -2.57 -5.60 9.48
C PHE A 44 -3.43 -5.02 10.59
N ASN A 45 -3.77 -5.85 11.57
CA ASN A 45 -4.40 -5.38 12.79
C ASN A 45 -3.35 -4.71 13.69
N ALA A 46 -3.58 -3.46 14.07
CA ALA A 46 -2.66 -2.68 14.92
C ALA A 46 -2.43 -3.27 16.33
N GLN A 47 -3.20 -4.27 16.74
CA GLN A 47 -3.02 -4.96 18.02
C GLN A 47 -2.19 -6.24 17.88
N ASN A 48 -2.27 -6.92 16.73
CA ASN A 48 -1.70 -8.25 16.52
C ASN A 48 -0.44 -8.23 15.65
N GLY A 49 -0.31 -7.25 14.76
CA GLY A 49 0.81 -7.18 13.84
C GLY A 49 0.77 -8.27 12.75
N TRP A 50 1.91 -8.91 12.52
CA TRP A 50 2.03 -9.99 11.53
C TRP A 50 1.45 -11.30 12.07
N GLU A 51 0.47 -11.86 11.39
CA GLU A 51 -0.23 -13.09 11.74
C GLU A 51 -0.03 -14.17 10.67
N VAL A 52 -0.50 -15.39 10.92
CA VAL A 52 -0.43 -16.52 9.97
C VAL A 52 -1.06 -16.16 8.63
N GLY A 53 -2.22 -15.49 8.63
CA GLY A 53 -2.86 -15.00 7.41
C GLY A 53 -1.97 -14.05 6.60
N SER A 54 -1.16 -13.22 7.28
CA SER A 54 -0.18 -12.33 6.62
C SER A 54 0.91 -13.13 5.89
N GLU A 55 1.41 -14.22 6.50
CA GLU A 55 2.40 -15.08 5.85
C GLU A 55 1.85 -15.77 4.60
N ILE A 56 0.60 -16.22 4.64
CA ILE A 56 -0.08 -16.84 3.48
C ILE A 56 -0.23 -15.80 2.34
N GLN A 57 -0.68 -14.58 2.67
CA GLN A 57 -0.81 -13.49 1.71
C GLN A 57 0.54 -13.13 1.07
N ALA A 58 1.57 -12.96 1.89
CA ALA A 58 2.93 -12.65 1.43
C ALA A 58 3.50 -13.78 0.54
N ARG A 59 3.21 -15.04 0.85
CA ARG A 59 3.60 -16.19 0.03
C ARG A 59 2.95 -16.14 -1.34
N TYR A 60 1.63 -15.95 -1.42
CA TYR A 60 0.93 -15.87 -2.71
C TYR A 60 1.33 -14.63 -3.53
N SER A 61 1.58 -13.50 -2.89
CA SER A 61 2.14 -12.33 -3.55
C SER A 61 3.48 -12.66 -4.24
N ARG A 62 4.38 -13.38 -3.56
CA ARG A 62 5.66 -13.81 -4.14
C ARG A 62 5.48 -14.80 -5.29
N GLU A 63 4.66 -15.84 -5.09
CA GLU A 63 4.40 -16.86 -6.11
C GLU A 63 3.81 -16.28 -7.39
N LEU A 64 2.93 -15.29 -7.26
CA LEU A 64 2.24 -14.64 -8.37
C LEU A 64 2.89 -13.32 -8.80
N SER A 65 4.05 -12.99 -8.22
CA SER A 65 4.82 -11.78 -8.53
C SER A 65 4.02 -10.48 -8.40
N LYS A 66 3.17 -10.38 -7.36
CA LYS A 66 2.34 -9.19 -7.12
C LYS A 66 2.97 -8.26 -6.09
N PRO A 67 3.00 -6.94 -6.36
CA PRO A 67 3.45 -5.96 -5.38
C PRO A 67 2.47 -5.84 -4.20
N LEU A 68 2.98 -5.39 -3.04
CA LEU A 68 2.20 -5.26 -1.81
C LEU A 68 2.27 -3.85 -1.25
N ILE A 69 1.12 -3.35 -0.80
CA ILE A 69 0.98 -2.17 0.05
C ILE A 69 0.51 -2.66 1.42
N GLY A 70 1.14 -2.23 2.50
CA GLY A 70 0.74 -2.56 3.86
C GLY A 70 -0.13 -1.46 4.47
N VAL A 71 -1.18 -1.85 5.16
CA VAL A 71 -2.10 -0.94 5.86
C VAL A 71 -2.25 -1.38 7.29
N ILE A 72 -1.79 -0.57 8.23
CA ILE A 72 -1.99 -0.80 9.66
C ILE A 72 -3.33 -0.19 10.04
N ASN A 73 -4.32 -1.05 10.21
CA ASN A 73 -5.72 -0.71 10.47
C ASN A 73 -6.09 -0.92 11.94
N GLN A 74 -7.25 -0.40 12.34
CA GLN A 74 -7.74 -0.44 13.71
C GLN A 74 -6.83 0.32 14.70
N LEU A 75 -6.20 1.39 14.23
CA LEU A 75 -5.43 2.30 15.10
C LEU A 75 -6.30 3.00 16.16
N ASP A 76 -7.62 2.96 16.00
CA ASP A 76 -8.62 3.40 16.98
C ASP A 76 -8.92 2.35 18.08
N ALA A 77 -8.36 1.15 18.00
CA ALA A 77 -8.57 0.12 19.01
C ALA A 77 -7.78 0.43 20.31
N GLU A 78 -8.33 0.05 21.45
CA GLU A 78 -7.78 0.35 22.78
C GLU A 78 -6.33 -0.15 22.97
N LYS A 79 -5.99 -1.30 22.36
CA LYS A 79 -4.67 -1.92 22.43
C LYS A 79 -3.83 -1.74 21.16
N ALA A 80 -4.18 -0.76 20.33
CA ALA A 80 -3.41 -0.47 19.13
C ALA A 80 -1.96 -0.12 19.49
N ASN A 81 -1.01 -0.72 18.75
CA ASN A 81 0.42 -0.51 18.90
C ASN A 81 1.08 -0.44 17.53
N PHE A 82 1.18 0.74 16.98
CA PHE A 82 1.76 0.98 15.65
C PHE A 82 3.22 0.49 15.58
N GLU A 83 4.06 0.90 16.53
CA GLU A 83 5.49 0.56 16.53
C GLU A 83 5.70 -0.96 16.61
N GLY A 84 5.02 -1.62 17.54
CA GLY A 84 5.10 -3.08 17.66
C GLY A 84 4.60 -3.81 16.40
N THR A 85 3.59 -3.25 15.73
CA THR A 85 3.11 -3.78 14.44
C THR A 85 4.17 -3.60 13.35
N VAL A 86 4.80 -2.43 13.23
CA VAL A 86 5.89 -2.18 12.26
C VAL A 86 7.07 -3.11 12.52
N GLU A 87 7.47 -3.28 13.79
CA GLU A 87 8.55 -4.20 14.16
C GLU A 87 8.23 -5.65 13.76
N SER A 88 7.01 -6.12 14.02
CA SER A 88 6.58 -7.46 13.65
C SER A 88 6.59 -7.66 12.11
N ILE A 89 6.18 -6.63 11.35
CA ILE A 89 6.25 -6.64 9.89
C ILE A 89 7.72 -6.68 9.42
N ARG A 90 8.59 -5.86 10.00
CA ARG A 90 10.03 -5.83 9.66
C ARG A 90 10.70 -7.17 9.93
N ALA A 91 10.35 -7.83 11.03
CA ALA A 91 10.92 -9.12 11.41
C ALA A 91 10.49 -10.29 10.51
N ALA A 92 9.27 -10.25 9.96
CA ALA A 92 8.66 -11.35 9.22
C ALA A 92 8.67 -11.14 7.69
N SER A 93 8.57 -9.90 7.22
CA SER A 93 8.49 -9.59 5.80
C SER A 93 9.84 -9.77 5.10
N ARG A 94 9.81 -10.39 3.91
CA ARG A 94 10.97 -10.46 3.00
C ARG A 94 11.08 -9.23 2.09
N VAL A 95 10.01 -8.45 1.99
CA VAL A 95 9.96 -7.18 1.26
C VAL A 95 10.24 -6.07 2.28
N LYS A 96 11.10 -5.12 1.95
CA LYS A 96 11.47 -4.00 2.85
C LYS A 96 10.24 -3.14 3.16
N PRO A 97 9.71 -3.11 4.41
CA PRO A 97 8.61 -2.23 4.76
C PRO A 97 9.13 -0.81 4.93
N VAL A 98 8.38 0.16 4.42
CA VAL A 98 8.72 1.58 4.43
C VAL A 98 7.56 2.39 4.96
N ILE A 99 7.79 3.16 6.00
CA ILE A 99 6.77 3.99 6.63
C ILE A 99 6.49 5.20 5.73
N VAL A 100 5.28 5.25 5.15
CA VAL A 100 4.77 6.43 4.44
C VAL A 100 3.95 7.31 5.38
N GLN A 101 3.30 6.68 6.37
CA GLN A 101 2.50 7.36 7.38
C GLN A 101 2.73 6.76 8.75
N TYR A 102 2.71 7.61 9.79
CA TYR A 102 2.70 7.16 11.17
C TYR A 102 1.69 7.95 12.01
N PRO A 103 1.04 7.33 13.01
CA PRO A 103 0.01 7.98 13.81
C PRO A 103 0.63 8.95 14.82
N VAL A 104 0.00 10.12 15.00
CA VAL A 104 0.35 11.06 16.09
C VAL A 104 -0.28 10.58 17.40
N ASN A 105 -1.43 9.96 17.30
CA ASN A 105 -2.12 9.35 18.43
C ASN A 105 -2.74 8.01 18.00
N GLN A 106 -2.92 7.11 18.95
CA GLN A 106 -3.55 5.81 18.72
C GLN A 106 -4.49 5.46 19.87
N GLY A 107 -5.32 4.43 19.68
CA GLY A 107 -6.38 4.07 20.61
C GLY A 107 -7.70 4.78 20.29
N PRO A 108 -8.68 4.77 21.21
CA PRO A 108 -10.05 5.28 20.97
C PRO A 108 -10.15 6.71 20.47
N GLY A 109 -9.09 7.49 20.60
CA GLY A 109 -9.00 8.87 20.11
C GLY A 109 -8.27 9.04 18.79
N PHE A 110 -7.89 7.97 18.08
CA PHE A 110 -7.14 8.05 16.82
C PHE A 110 -7.86 8.89 15.78
N ASN A 111 -7.26 10.01 15.41
CA ASN A 111 -7.81 10.95 14.44
C ASN A 111 -6.73 11.71 13.65
N ALA A 112 -5.45 11.40 13.82
CA ALA A 112 -4.40 12.14 13.14
C ALA A 112 -3.18 11.24 12.84
N PHE A 113 -2.58 11.48 11.67
CA PHE A 113 -1.30 10.89 11.29
C PHE A 113 -0.44 11.88 10.53
N ILE A 114 0.87 11.66 10.54
CA ILE A 114 1.82 12.39 9.70
C ILE A 114 2.11 11.55 8.46
N ASP A 115 1.99 12.20 7.30
CA ASP A 115 2.38 11.65 6.00
C ASP A 115 3.79 12.15 5.68
N VAL A 116 4.76 11.26 5.73
CA VAL A 116 6.18 11.62 5.56
C VAL A 116 6.56 11.84 4.10
N LEU A 117 5.77 11.34 3.14
CA LEU A 117 5.93 11.67 1.73
C LEU A 117 5.54 13.13 1.44
N MET A 118 4.44 13.57 2.06
CA MET A 118 3.93 14.93 1.88
C MET A 118 4.53 15.93 2.87
N MET A 119 5.15 15.46 3.94
CA MET A 119 5.63 16.25 5.09
C MET A 119 4.51 17.13 5.66
N LYS A 120 3.36 16.50 5.94
CA LYS A 120 2.16 17.15 6.47
C LYS A 120 1.48 16.29 7.54
N LEU A 121 0.82 16.97 8.47
CA LEU A 121 -0.09 16.38 9.45
C LEU A 121 -1.51 16.38 8.86
N TYR A 122 -2.14 15.22 8.81
CA TYR A 122 -3.55 15.08 8.47
C TYR A 122 -4.36 14.80 9.74
N ARG A 123 -5.31 15.69 10.04
CA ARG A 123 -6.23 15.56 11.18
C ARG A 123 -7.65 15.41 10.69
N PHE A 124 -8.37 14.47 11.22
CA PHE A 124 -9.75 14.15 10.88
C PHE A 124 -10.71 14.69 11.96
N LYS A 125 -11.72 15.44 11.53
CA LYS A 125 -12.66 16.12 12.43
C LYS A 125 -13.89 15.29 12.76
N ASP A 126 -14.27 14.39 11.85
CA ASP A 126 -15.48 13.61 11.92
C ASP A 126 -15.27 12.20 11.34
N GLU A 127 -16.31 11.36 11.44
CA GLU A 127 -16.33 10.01 10.91
C GLU A 127 -16.65 9.93 9.41
N ASN A 128 -16.76 11.07 8.72
CA ASN A 128 -16.99 11.16 7.27
C ASN A 128 -15.70 11.39 6.49
N GLY A 129 -14.55 11.27 7.15
CA GLY A 129 -13.25 11.47 6.52
C GLY A 129 -12.95 12.92 6.15
N THR A 130 -13.64 13.90 6.77
CA THR A 130 -13.32 15.32 6.62
C THR A 130 -12.00 15.60 7.30
N ARG A 131 -11.00 16.03 6.52
CA ARG A 131 -9.64 16.23 7.02
C ARG A 131 -9.18 17.67 6.93
N GLU A 132 -8.31 18.05 7.85
CA GLU A 132 -7.46 19.23 7.76
C GLU A 132 -6.04 18.80 7.42
N GLU A 133 -5.39 19.60 6.59
CA GLU A 133 -3.96 19.49 6.32
C GLU A 133 -3.24 20.58 7.10
N LEU A 134 -2.33 20.19 7.97
CA LEU A 134 -1.64 21.06 8.90
C LEU A 134 -0.13 20.89 8.77
N ASP A 135 0.61 21.87 9.27
CA ASP A 135 2.05 21.72 9.42
C ASP A 135 2.39 20.73 10.54
N ILE A 136 3.52 20.05 10.40
CA ILE A 136 3.99 19.09 11.41
C ILE A 136 4.37 19.85 12.67
N PRO A 137 3.87 19.44 13.86
CA PRO A 137 4.28 20.01 15.13
C PRO A 137 5.78 19.90 15.38
N ALA A 138 6.35 20.84 16.11
CA ALA A 138 7.79 20.89 16.36
C ALA A 138 8.32 19.62 17.06
N GLU A 139 7.53 19.03 17.95
CA GLU A 139 7.84 17.78 18.66
C GLU A 139 7.91 16.55 17.76
N GLU A 140 7.22 16.57 16.61
CA GLU A 140 7.21 15.47 15.64
C GLU A 140 8.17 15.70 14.46
N MET A 141 8.72 16.89 14.32
CA MET A 141 9.51 17.28 13.16
C MET A 141 10.78 16.44 12.99
N GLU A 142 11.48 16.12 14.07
CA GLU A 142 12.70 15.30 14.03
C GLU A 142 12.40 13.91 13.47
N ARG A 143 11.40 13.23 14.04
CA ARG A 143 10.94 11.90 13.59
C ARG A 143 10.46 11.93 12.15
N ALA A 144 9.64 12.92 11.78
CA ALA A 144 9.14 13.05 10.42
C ALA A 144 10.26 13.23 9.40
N THR A 145 11.27 14.04 9.74
CA THR A 145 12.44 14.30 8.89
C THR A 145 13.29 13.05 8.73
N GLU A 146 13.51 12.28 9.78
CA GLU A 146 14.26 11.02 9.72
C GLU A 146 13.55 9.99 8.82
N LEU A 147 12.26 9.78 9.03
CA LEU A 147 11.46 8.86 8.20
C LEU A 147 11.34 9.33 6.74
N ASN A 148 11.25 10.64 6.50
CA ASN A 148 11.29 11.19 5.15
C ASN A 148 12.64 10.93 4.49
N ARG A 149 13.76 11.09 5.21
CA ARG A 149 15.08 10.77 4.69
C ARG A 149 15.20 9.30 4.31
N GLU A 150 14.74 8.38 5.18
CA GLU A 150 14.71 6.94 4.86
C GLU A 150 13.89 6.66 3.58
N LEU A 151 12.77 7.36 3.42
CA LEU A 151 11.91 7.24 2.25
C LEU A 151 12.59 7.77 0.97
N VAL A 152 13.29 8.91 1.06
CA VAL A 152 14.06 9.51 -0.04
C VAL A 152 15.21 8.60 -0.46
N GLU A 153 16.02 8.12 0.48
CA GLU A 153 17.13 7.21 0.23
C GLU A 153 16.65 5.93 -0.46
N MET A 154 15.59 5.34 0.06
CA MET A 154 15.00 4.16 -0.52
C MET A 154 14.42 4.40 -1.92
N ALA A 155 13.80 5.56 -2.17
CA ALA A 155 13.32 5.90 -3.50
C ALA A 155 14.47 6.08 -4.50
N ALA A 156 15.59 6.68 -4.06
CA ALA A 156 16.79 6.86 -4.85
C ALA A 156 17.46 5.51 -5.21
N GLU A 157 17.51 4.56 -4.27
CA GLU A 157 18.07 3.22 -4.49
C GLU A 157 17.43 2.45 -5.64
N ASN A 158 16.21 2.79 -6.01
CA ASN A 158 15.44 2.07 -7.02
C ASN A 158 15.74 2.51 -8.48
N ASP A 159 16.47 3.61 -8.68
CA ASP A 159 16.73 4.15 -10.02
C ASP A 159 18.04 4.94 -10.06
N GLU A 160 18.92 4.65 -11.04
CA GLU A 160 20.24 5.29 -11.17
C GLU A 160 20.13 6.81 -11.33
N ALA A 161 19.16 7.30 -12.11
CA ALA A 161 18.98 8.73 -12.31
C ALA A 161 18.49 9.43 -11.05
N LEU A 162 17.64 8.78 -10.26
CA LEU A 162 17.21 9.30 -8.94
C LEU A 162 18.36 9.28 -7.94
N MET A 163 19.21 8.28 -7.99
CA MET A 163 20.41 8.20 -7.15
C MET A 163 21.40 9.34 -7.48
N GLU A 164 21.68 9.59 -8.76
CA GLU A 164 22.52 10.70 -9.18
C GLU A 164 21.93 12.05 -8.72
N LEU A 165 20.62 12.23 -8.90
CA LEU A 165 19.91 13.44 -8.47
C LEU A 165 19.98 13.64 -6.95
N TYR A 166 19.87 12.56 -6.18
CA TYR A 166 20.00 12.60 -4.73
C TYR A 166 21.42 12.98 -4.30
N PHE A 167 22.46 12.43 -4.93
CA PHE A 167 23.85 12.81 -4.65
C PHE A 167 24.14 14.27 -5.01
N GLU A 168 23.54 14.79 -6.09
CA GLU A 168 23.74 16.18 -6.51
C GLU A 168 23.03 17.18 -5.59
N LYS A 169 21.79 16.89 -5.19
CA LYS A 169 20.90 17.84 -4.48
C LYS A 169 20.75 17.59 -2.98
N GLY A 170 21.15 16.41 -2.51
CA GLY A 170 20.95 15.98 -1.12
C GLY A 170 19.51 15.62 -0.76
N THR A 171 18.56 15.72 -1.70
CA THR A 171 17.14 15.38 -1.51
C THR A 171 16.47 15.13 -2.86
N LEU A 172 15.24 14.60 -2.83
CA LEU A 172 14.37 14.39 -4.00
C LEU A 172 13.06 15.16 -3.85
N THR A 173 12.46 15.54 -4.98
CA THR A 173 11.09 16.09 -4.96
C THR A 173 10.07 15.03 -4.64
N GLN A 174 8.84 15.43 -4.26
CA GLN A 174 7.75 14.47 -4.01
C GLN A 174 7.45 13.58 -5.22
N ASP A 175 7.57 14.13 -6.43
CA ASP A 175 7.33 13.36 -7.66
C ASP A 175 8.47 12.39 -7.95
N ASP A 176 9.71 12.75 -7.64
CA ASP A 176 10.86 11.84 -7.73
C ASP A 176 10.71 10.69 -6.74
N ILE A 177 10.32 10.98 -5.49
CA ILE A 177 10.05 9.96 -4.46
C ILE A 177 8.92 9.03 -4.93
N ARG A 178 7.81 9.55 -5.47
CA ARG A 178 6.73 8.73 -6.01
C ARG A 178 7.21 7.83 -7.15
N SER A 179 8.07 8.35 -8.02
CA SER A 179 8.65 7.60 -9.13
C SER A 179 9.52 6.45 -8.63
N GLY A 180 10.42 6.71 -7.67
CA GLY A 180 11.24 5.68 -7.04
C GLY A 180 10.42 4.63 -6.29
N LEU A 181 9.41 5.05 -5.54
CA LEU A 181 8.45 4.14 -4.88
C LEU A 181 7.69 3.27 -5.87
N LYS A 182 7.28 3.84 -7.00
CA LYS A 182 6.60 3.10 -8.07
C LYS A 182 7.48 2.00 -8.66
N ILE A 183 8.76 2.31 -8.89
CA ILE A 183 9.74 1.35 -9.40
C ILE A 183 9.97 0.25 -8.36
N GLY A 184 10.29 0.61 -7.10
CA GLY A 184 10.52 -0.36 -6.02
C GLY A 184 9.32 -1.24 -5.71
N LEU A 185 8.10 -0.65 -5.74
CA LEU A 185 6.86 -1.40 -5.57
C LEU A 185 6.64 -2.38 -6.74
N SER A 186 6.85 -1.95 -7.98
CA SER A 186 6.72 -2.81 -9.16
C SER A 186 7.73 -3.95 -9.17
N ARG A 187 8.94 -3.72 -8.66
CA ARG A 187 9.98 -4.74 -8.48
C ARG A 187 9.75 -5.62 -7.26
N ARG A 188 8.79 -5.27 -6.40
CA ARG A 188 8.48 -5.97 -5.14
C ARG A 188 9.64 -5.91 -4.12
N GLU A 189 10.39 -4.84 -4.15
CA GLU A 189 11.52 -4.59 -3.25
C GLU A 189 11.07 -3.84 -2.00
N VAL A 190 9.99 -3.05 -2.12
CA VAL A 190 9.44 -2.24 -1.04
C VAL A 190 7.95 -2.50 -0.81
N MET A 191 7.53 -2.36 0.44
CA MET A 191 6.13 -2.40 0.89
C MET A 191 5.81 -1.12 1.65
N PRO A 192 5.18 -0.11 1.01
CA PRO A 192 4.76 1.12 1.68
C PRO A 192 3.73 0.86 2.76
N LEU A 193 3.91 1.43 3.97
CA LEU A 193 3.02 1.27 5.12
C LEU A 193 2.19 2.52 5.38
N PHE A 194 0.89 2.31 5.56
CA PHE A 194 -0.13 3.34 5.79
C PHE A 194 -0.85 3.15 7.12
N CYS A 195 -1.39 4.26 7.64
CA CYS A 195 -2.19 4.32 8.87
C CYS A 195 -3.67 4.44 8.55
N THR A 196 -4.52 3.60 9.13
CA THR A 196 -5.97 3.70 8.93
C THR A 196 -6.79 3.33 10.17
N SER A 197 -8.02 3.86 10.19
CA SER A 197 -9.16 3.26 10.88
C SER A 197 -10.32 3.21 9.90
N GLY A 198 -10.56 2.02 9.33
CA GLY A 198 -11.69 1.82 8.40
C GLY A 198 -13.04 2.11 9.06
N LYS A 199 -13.19 1.85 10.36
CA LYS A 199 -14.41 2.15 11.11
C LYS A 199 -14.72 3.65 11.17
N ARG A 200 -13.69 4.50 11.22
CA ARG A 200 -13.81 5.95 11.38
C ARG A 200 -13.49 6.74 10.10
N ASP A 201 -13.30 6.05 8.98
CA ASP A 201 -12.84 6.61 7.69
C ASP A 201 -11.60 7.51 7.80
N VAL A 202 -10.67 7.14 8.71
CA VAL A 202 -9.38 7.82 8.85
C VAL A 202 -8.36 7.16 7.95
N GLY A 203 -7.74 7.93 7.06
CA GLY A 203 -6.65 7.49 6.19
C GLY A 203 -7.06 6.87 4.86
N THR A 204 -8.31 6.44 4.67
CA THR A 204 -8.79 5.72 3.47
C THR A 204 -8.55 6.52 2.17
N LYS A 205 -8.90 7.80 2.15
CA LYS A 205 -8.71 8.66 0.98
C LYS A 205 -7.24 8.82 0.61
N ARG A 206 -6.34 8.97 1.59
CA ARG A 206 -4.89 9.07 1.34
C ARG A 206 -4.30 7.77 0.78
N LEU A 207 -4.77 6.63 1.26
CA LEU A 207 -4.40 5.34 0.70
C LEU A 207 -4.84 5.22 -0.77
N MET A 208 -6.08 5.60 -1.09
CA MET A 208 -6.57 5.60 -2.48
C MET A 208 -5.77 6.57 -3.38
N GLU A 209 -5.45 7.77 -2.90
CA GLU A 209 -4.59 8.72 -3.61
C GLU A 209 -3.22 8.12 -3.93
N PHE A 210 -2.61 7.41 -2.97
CA PHE A 210 -1.34 6.75 -3.18
C PHE A 210 -1.46 5.59 -4.19
N ILE A 211 -2.48 4.75 -4.09
CA ILE A 211 -2.71 3.66 -5.03
C ILE A 211 -2.81 4.20 -6.45
N ILE A 212 -3.60 5.26 -6.68
CA ILE A 212 -3.78 5.86 -8.01
C ILE A 212 -2.48 6.42 -8.57
N ASN A 213 -1.66 7.07 -7.74
CA ASN A 213 -0.46 7.78 -8.20
C ASN A 213 0.79 6.89 -8.28
N VAL A 214 0.87 5.84 -7.45
CA VAL A 214 2.10 5.05 -7.29
C VAL A 214 1.93 3.57 -7.66
N ALA A 215 0.79 2.94 -7.36
CA ALA A 215 0.62 1.52 -7.67
C ALA A 215 0.65 1.26 -9.18
N PRO A 216 1.21 0.12 -9.63
CA PRO A 216 1.15 -0.26 -11.03
C PRO A 216 -0.31 -0.52 -11.43
N GLY A 217 -0.70 -0.01 -12.60
CA GLY A 217 -1.99 -0.30 -13.22
C GLY A 217 -1.87 -1.38 -14.30
N PRO A 218 -2.99 -1.81 -14.91
CA PRO A 218 -3.05 -2.95 -15.82
C PRO A 218 -2.14 -2.83 -17.04
N LEU A 219 -1.87 -1.62 -17.54
CA LEU A 219 -0.96 -1.39 -18.68
C LEU A 219 0.52 -1.65 -18.34
N LYS A 220 0.87 -1.70 -17.06
CA LYS A 220 2.24 -1.95 -16.56
C LYS A 220 2.34 -3.27 -15.79
N ALA A 221 1.24 -4.00 -15.67
CA ALA A 221 1.24 -5.32 -15.07
C ALA A 221 2.03 -6.32 -15.95
N PRO A 222 2.59 -7.40 -15.36
CA PRO A 222 3.14 -8.49 -16.14
C PRO A 222 2.10 -9.02 -17.11
N LYS A 223 2.55 -9.31 -18.34
CA LYS A 223 1.68 -9.87 -19.37
C LYS A 223 1.13 -11.22 -18.92
N PHE A 224 -0.11 -11.49 -19.29
CA PHE A 224 -0.69 -12.82 -19.08
C PHE A 224 -0.14 -13.79 -20.12
N LEU A 225 -0.01 -15.06 -19.74
CA LEU A 225 0.30 -16.13 -20.67
C LEU A 225 -0.99 -16.86 -21.05
N SER A 226 -1.20 -17.06 -22.35
CA SER A 226 -2.24 -17.94 -22.85
C SER A 226 -1.95 -19.41 -22.49
N THR A 227 -2.91 -20.30 -22.70
CA THR A 227 -2.71 -21.76 -22.55
C THR A 227 -1.66 -22.32 -23.51
N GLU A 228 -1.37 -21.61 -24.59
CA GLU A 228 -0.37 -21.97 -25.61
C GLU A 228 1.00 -21.31 -25.34
N GLY A 229 1.11 -20.54 -24.24
CA GLY A 229 2.34 -19.87 -23.84
C GLY A 229 2.59 -18.52 -24.51
N GLU A 230 1.61 -17.98 -25.26
CA GLU A 230 1.72 -16.66 -25.85
C GLU A 230 1.49 -15.55 -24.83
N GLU A 231 2.28 -14.49 -24.91
CA GLU A 231 2.12 -13.30 -24.06
C GLU A 231 0.94 -12.46 -24.51
N ILE A 232 0.01 -12.19 -23.61
CA ILE A 232 -1.15 -11.33 -23.81
C ILE A 232 -0.89 -10.00 -23.06
N ALA A 233 -0.73 -8.93 -23.83
CA ALA A 233 -0.60 -7.58 -23.29
C ALA A 233 -1.98 -6.91 -23.12
N ALA A 234 -2.07 -5.99 -22.15
CA ALA A 234 -3.22 -5.09 -22.06
C ALA A 234 -3.12 -4.02 -23.15
N ASP A 235 -3.72 -4.27 -24.30
CA ASP A 235 -3.65 -3.43 -25.51
C ASP A 235 -5.04 -3.31 -26.11
N GLU A 236 -5.60 -2.11 -26.15
CA GLU A 236 -6.96 -1.83 -26.66
C GLU A 236 -7.10 -2.10 -28.17
N THR A 237 -5.99 -2.19 -28.91
CA THR A 237 -5.97 -2.46 -30.35
C THR A 237 -6.04 -3.95 -30.68
N GLN A 238 -5.85 -4.81 -29.67
CA GLN A 238 -5.83 -6.27 -29.82
C GLN A 238 -7.24 -6.87 -29.61
N PRO A 239 -7.49 -8.09 -30.09
CA PRO A 239 -8.72 -8.80 -29.79
C PRO A 239 -8.98 -8.92 -28.28
N ALA A 240 -10.25 -8.81 -27.89
CA ALA A 240 -10.64 -8.94 -26.48
C ALA A 240 -10.33 -10.35 -25.95
N VAL A 241 -9.71 -10.40 -24.77
CA VAL A 241 -9.39 -11.63 -24.04
C VAL A 241 -10.04 -11.57 -22.65
N ALA A 242 -10.56 -12.68 -22.17
CA ALA A 242 -11.16 -12.81 -20.86
C ALA A 242 -10.54 -13.98 -20.08
N PHE A 243 -10.29 -13.75 -18.80
CA PHE A 243 -9.84 -14.76 -17.86
C PHE A 243 -10.89 -14.95 -16.76
N VAL A 244 -11.45 -16.16 -16.65
CA VAL A 244 -12.43 -16.49 -15.61
C VAL A 244 -11.69 -16.85 -14.32
N PHE A 245 -11.75 -15.98 -13.32
CA PHE A 245 -11.09 -16.19 -12.02
C PHE A 245 -12.07 -16.53 -10.89
N LYS A 246 -13.37 -16.33 -11.13
CA LYS A 246 -14.44 -16.63 -10.19
C LYS A 246 -15.72 -16.99 -10.94
N SER A 247 -16.42 -18.04 -10.49
CA SER A 247 -17.80 -18.36 -10.89
C SER A 247 -18.73 -18.25 -9.66
N GLN A 248 -19.97 -17.88 -9.89
CA GLN A 248 -21.04 -17.83 -8.88
C GLN A 248 -22.16 -18.79 -9.25
#